data_7600a1d643f1c19f6f0d038a73b8f811
#
_entry.id   7600a1d643f1c19f6f0d038a73b8f811
#
_cell.length_a   1.000
_cell.length_b   1.000
_cell.length_c   1.000
_cell.angle_alpha   90.00
_cell.angle_beta   90.00
_cell.angle_gamma   90.00
#
_symmetry.space_group_name_H-M   'P 1'
#
loop_
_entity.id
_entity.type
_entity.pdbx_description
1 polymer ?
#
loop_
_entity_poly.entity_id
_entity_poly.type
_entity_poly.pdbx_seq_one_letter_code
_entity_poly.pdbx_strand_id
1 'polypeptide(L)'
;MLYRMTDRPAFVLHEHRRPHHHFDLRLEENGVLRSWALPKGLPTDPAENRLAVAVPDHDLEHLTYADADKSIADTGWWEEHDRNERRIVFTLHGSRDPARYALIRTGRDWLLHLMKTRVDDPAWVRNGFRHFRPFLTTDTTAV
;
A
#
# COMPACT_ATOMS: atom_id res chain seq x y z
N MET A 1 -13.02 -24.61 -0.67
CA MET A 1 -12.22 -23.39 -0.62
C MET A 1 -12.98 -22.30 0.08
N LEU A 2 -12.27 -21.55 0.90
CA LEU A 2 -12.89 -20.42 1.53
C LEU A 2 -12.66 -19.18 0.71
N TYR A 3 -13.73 -18.53 0.36
CA TYR A 3 -13.64 -17.20 -0.18
C TYR A 3 -13.39 -16.23 0.91
N ARG A 4 -12.62 -15.22 0.62
CA ARG A 4 -12.69 -14.03 1.44
C ARG A 4 -14.03 -13.36 1.17
N MET A 5 -14.55 -12.71 2.20
CA MET A 5 -15.85 -12.05 2.09
C MET A 5 -15.81 -10.84 1.15
N THR A 6 -14.65 -10.47 0.69
CA THR A 6 -14.45 -9.33 -0.20
C THR A 6 -13.45 -9.71 -1.26
N ASP A 7 -13.58 -9.14 -2.46
CA ASP A 7 -12.61 -9.31 -3.53
C ASP A 7 -11.41 -8.39 -3.37
N ARG A 8 -11.35 -7.64 -2.30
CA ARG A 8 -10.27 -6.69 -2.08
C ARG A 8 -8.98 -7.41 -1.77
N PRO A 9 -7.91 -7.09 -2.49
CA PRO A 9 -6.62 -7.70 -2.18
C PRO A 9 -6.10 -7.14 -0.86
N ALA A 10 -5.50 -8.01 -0.07
CA ALA A 10 -5.04 -7.67 1.26
C ALA A 10 -3.64 -7.08 1.22
N PHE A 11 -3.30 -6.32 2.25
CA PHE A 11 -1.93 -5.94 2.49
C PHE A 11 -1.57 -6.13 3.95
N VAL A 12 -0.29 -6.26 4.21
CA VAL A 12 0.25 -6.20 5.56
C VAL A 12 1.55 -5.41 5.52
N LEU A 13 1.75 -4.61 6.55
CA LEU A 13 3.00 -3.93 6.80
C LEU A 13 3.59 -4.55 8.05
N HIS A 14 4.67 -5.30 7.89
CA HIS A 14 5.37 -5.90 9.01
C HIS A 14 6.47 -4.97 9.49
N GLU A 15 6.61 -4.88 10.81
CA GLU A 15 7.79 -4.29 11.41
C GLU A 15 8.71 -5.44 11.79
N HIS A 16 9.90 -5.44 11.24
CA HIS A 16 10.85 -6.53 11.38
C HIS A 16 12.12 -6.01 12.05
N ARG A 17 12.46 -6.60 13.18
CA ARG A 17 13.55 -6.07 14.01
C ARG A 17 14.88 -6.75 13.75
N ARG A 18 14.89 -7.79 12.92
CA ARG A 18 16.12 -8.51 12.57
C ARG A 18 16.25 -8.67 11.07
N PRO A 19 17.46 -8.72 10.54
CA PRO A 19 18.73 -8.47 11.21
C PRO A 19 18.93 -7.01 11.55
N HIS A 20 18.21 -6.11 10.87
CA HIS A 20 18.16 -4.68 11.14
C HIS A 20 16.73 -4.27 11.22
N HIS A 21 16.45 -3.20 11.95
CA HIS A 21 15.09 -2.68 12.02
C HIS A 21 14.67 -2.15 10.65
N HIS A 22 13.61 -2.71 10.12
CA HIS A 22 13.04 -2.28 8.84
C HIS A 22 11.58 -2.69 8.82
N PHE A 23 10.88 -2.27 7.76
CA PHE A 23 9.51 -2.67 7.54
C PHE A 23 9.43 -3.44 6.23
N ASP A 24 8.46 -4.33 6.12
CA ASP A 24 8.19 -5.05 4.89
C ASP A 24 6.76 -4.75 4.48
N LEU A 25 6.60 -4.15 3.31
CA LEU A 25 5.29 -3.93 2.72
C LEU A 25 4.97 -5.10 1.81
N ARG A 26 3.83 -5.76 2.07
CA ARG A 26 3.42 -6.92 1.31
C ARG A 26 2.03 -6.69 0.74
N LEU A 27 1.92 -6.82 -0.56
CA LEU A 27 0.68 -6.59 -1.30
C LEU A 27 0.24 -7.91 -1.92
N GLU A 28 -0.98 -8.33 -1.63
CA GLU A 28 -1.53 -9.53 -2.23
C GLU A 28 -1.74 -9.31 -3.72
N GLU A 29 -1.19 -10.22 -4.52
CA GLU A 29 -1.29 -10.12 -5.96
C GLU A 29 -1.09 -11.52 -6.54
N ASN A 30 -2.03 -11.99 -7.34
CA ASN A 30 -1.93 -13.29 -8.02
C ASN A 30 -1.65 -14.45 -7.07
N GLY A 31 -2.29 -14.43 -5.90
CA GLY A 31 -2.21 -15.54 -4.96
C GLY A 31 -1.00 -15.57 -4.05
N VAL A 32 -0.17 -14.55 -4.10
CA VAL A 32 1.00 -14.42 -3.23
C VAL A 32 1.08 -13.02 -2.66
N LEU A 33 2.01 -12.82 -1.74
CA LEU A 33 2.30 -11.49 -1.19
C LEU A 33 3.57 -10.97 -1.84
N ARG A 34 3.40 -10.06 -2.77
CA ARG A 34 4.53 -9.37 -3.38
C ARG A 34 5.10 -8.40 -2.36
N SER A 35 6.41 -8.40 -2.18
CA SER A 35 7.01 -7.79 -0.99
C SER A 35 8.15 -6.85 -1.31
N TRP A 36 8.24 -5.78 -0.51
CA TRP A 36 9.34 -4.82 -0.57
C TRP A 36 9.80 -4.53 0.85
N ALA A 37 11.12 -4.57 1.04
CA ALA A 37 11.72 -4.16 2.30
C ALA A 37 11.88 -2.63 2.28
N LEU A 38 11.44 -2.01 3.34
CA LEU A 38 11.48 -0.55 3.50
C LEU A 38 12.40 -0.25 4.68
N PRO A 39 13.69 0.07 4.43
CA PRO A 39 14.61 0.31 5.54
C PRO A 39 14.14 1.41 6.49
N LYS A 40 13.38 2.37 5.99
CA LYS A 40 12.90 3.48 6.81
C LYS A 40 11.38 3.52 6.95
N GLY A 41 10.70 2.46 6.50
CA GLY A 41 9.25 2.40 6.61
C GLY A 41 8.53 3.21 5.55
N LEU A 42 7.23 3.42 5.76
CA LEU A 42 6.43 4.21 4.84
C LEU A 42 6.78 5.69 4.96
N PRO A 43 6.84 6.41 3.82
CA PRO A 43 7.07 7.84 3.88
C PRO A 43 5.88 8.53 4.55
N THR A 44 6.18 9.56 5.32
CA THR A 44 5.16 10.33 6.03
C THR A 44 5.03 11.75 5.48
N ASP A 45 5.86 12.11 4.53
CA ASP A 45 5.88 13.45 3.94
C ASP A 45 6.02 13.29 2.43
N PRO A 46 5.16 13.95 1.62
CA PRO A 46 5.29 13.87 0.16
C PRO A 46 6.64 14.36 -0.38
N ALA A 47 7.38 15.14 0.40
CA ALA A 47 8.69 15.61 -0.01
C ALA A 47 9.76 14.52 0.10
N GLU A 48 9.47 13.40 0.79
CA GLU A 48 10.43 12.33 0.98
C GLU A 48 10.09 11.14 0.09
N ASN A 49 11.12 10.63 -0.57
CA ASN A 49 11.01 9.33 -1.24
C ASN A 49 11.84 8.35 -0.44
N ARG A 50 11.30 7.16 -0.22
CA ARG A 50 11.99 6.16 0.58
C ARG A 50 12.34 4.95 -0.27
N LEU A 51 13.51 4.41 0.00
CA LEU A 51 13.97 3.21 -0.69
C LEU A 51 13.04 2.05 -0.41
N ALA A 52 12.71 1.30 -1.45
CA ALA A 52 11.93 0.07 -1.36
C ALA A 52 12.70 -0.99 -2.17
N VAL A 53 13.11 -2.05 -1.49
CA VAL A 53 13.90 -3.10 -2.10
C VAL A 53 13.01 -4.30 -2.33
N ALA A 54 12.83 -4.70 -3.60
CA ALA A 54 12.02 -5.87 -3.91
C ALA A 54 12.68 -7.11 -3.29
N VAL A 55 11.88 -7.89 -2.58
CA VAL A 55 12.34 -9.14 -1.94
C VAL A 55 11.41 -10.25 -2.40
N PRO A 56 11.78 -11.53 -2.17
CA PRO A 56 10.96 -12.64 -2.64
C PRO A 56 9.54 -12.57 -2.12
N ASP A 57 8.60 -13.09 -2.93
CA ASP A 57 7.21 -13.16 -2.54
C ASP A 57 7.03 -14.08 -1.33
N HIS A 58 5.99 -13.82 -0.56
CA HIS A 58 5.60 -14.67 0.56
C HIS A 58 4.24 -15.29 0.30
N ASP A 59 3.97 -16.38 0.99
CA ASP A 59 2.66 -17.02 0.94
C ASP A 59 1.62 -16.14 1.63
N LEU A 60 0.36 -16.31 1.24
CA LEU A 60 -0.73 -15.55 1.84
C LEU A 60 -0.85 -15.77 3.33
N GLU A 61 -0.40 -16.91 3.84
CA GLU A 61 -0.41 -17.17 5.27
C GLU A 61 0.40 -16.15 6.06
N HIS A 62 1.33 -15.50 5.39
CA HIS A 62 2.17 -14.49 6.05
C HIS A 62 1.41 -13.20 6.38
N LEU A 63 0.18 -13.06 5.88
CA LEU A 63 -0.65 -11.90 6.19
C LEU A 63 -0.89 -11.73 7.68
N THR A 64 -0.96 -12.83 8.43
CA THR A 64 -1.23 -12.79 9.85
C THR A 64 -0.04 -13.26 10.67
N TYR A 65 1.11 -13.41 10.05
CA TYR A 65 2.28 -13.95 10.72
C TYR A 65 2.89 -12.92 11.68
N ALA A 66 3.29 -13.40 12.85
CA ALA A 66 4.03 -12.59 13.82
C ALA A 66 4.87 -13.51 14.68
N ASP A 67 5.99 -13.00 15.15
CA ASP A 67 6.84 -13.71 16.08
C ASP A 67 7.60 -12.71 16.95
N ALA A 68 8.61 -13.16 17.68
CA ALA A 68 9.34 -12.29 18.60
C ALA A 68 10.04 -11.13 17.89
N ASP A 69 10.40 -11.31 16.63
CA ASP A 69 11.18 -10.31 15.88
C ASP A 69 10.35 -9.58 14.83
N LYS A 70 9.12 -10.04 14.58
CA LYS A 70 8.28 -9.49 13.53
C LYS A 70 6.87 -9.28 14.04
N SER A 71 6.38 -8.07 13.91
CA SER A 71 5.03 -7.74 14.32
C SER A 71 4.30 -7.06 13.17
N ILE A 72 2.97 -7.05 13.26
CA ILE A 72 2.12 -6.41 12.25
C ILE A 72 1.95 -4.95 12.66
N ALA A 73 2.53 -4.04 11.86
CA ALA A 73 2.39 -2.62 12.11
C ALA A 73 1.06 -2.10 11.58
N ASP A 74 0.59 -2.66 10.46
CA ASP A 74 -0.71 -2.30 9.89
C ASP A 74 -1.13 -3.39 8.92
N THR A 75 -2.44 -3.49 8.70
CA THR A 75 -3.00 -4.46 7.77
C THR A 75 -4.34 -3.96 7.28
N GLY A 76 -4.78 -4.47 6.14
CA GLY A 76 -6.03 -4.07 5.53
C GLY A 76 -6.09 -4.54 4.09
N TRP A 77 -6.52 -3.65 3.20
CA TRP A 77 -6.56 -3.98 1.78
C TRP A 77 -5.95 -2.84 0.99
N TRP A 78 -5.60 -3.12 -0.26
CA TRP A 78 -4.99 -2.10 -1.10
C TRP A 78 -5.75 -1.98 -2.41
N GLU A 79 -5.69 -0.79 -2.97
CA GLU A 79 -6.46 -0.44 -4.15
C GLU A 79 -5.50 0.06 -5.22
N GLU A 80 -5.49 -0.61 -6.36
CA GLU A 80 -4.63 -0.20 -7.46
C GLU A 80 -5.33 0.89 -8.26
N HIS A 81 -4.60 1.95 -8.60
CA HIS A 81 -5.14 3.04 -9.40
C HIS A 81 -4.52 3.07 -10.79
N ASP A 82 -3.24 2.70 -10.90
CA ASP A 82 -2.53 2.77 -12.16
C ASP A 82 -1.31 1.87 -12.07
N ARG A 83 -0.94 1.33 -13.22
CA ARG A 83 0.22 0.44 -13.25
C ARG A 83 0.84 0.45 -14.64
N ASN A 84 2.16 0.53 -14.68
CA ASN A 84 2.93 0.17 -15.86
C ASN A 84 4.17 -0.55 -15.37
N GLU A 85 5.10 -0.87 -16.26
CA GLU A 85 6.25 -1.68 -15.84
C GLU A 85 7.21 -0.94 -14.92
N ARG A 86 7.04 0.38 -14.76
CA ARG A 86 7.94 1.18 -13.95
C ARG A 86 7.25 1.79 -12.74
N ARG A 87 5.94 1.65 -12.60
CA ARG A 87 5.22 2.35 -11.54
C ARG A 87 3.94 1.64 -11.16
N ILE A 88 3.65 1.63 -9.88
CA ILE A 88 2.36 1.18 -9.35
C ILE A 88 1.85 2.29 -8.45
N VAL A 89 0.66 2.80 -8.74
CA VAL A 89 -0.01 3.80 -7.90
C VAL A 89 -1.14 3.11 -7.17
N PHE A 90 -1.17 3.25 -5.86
CA PHE A 90 -2.13 2.50 -5.04
C PHE A 90 -2.47 3.25 -3.77
N THR A 91 -3.59 2.87 -3.15
CA THR A 91 -4.00 3.37 -1.85
C THR A 91 -3.98 2.22 -0.86
N LEU A 92 -3.44 2.47 0.33
CA LEU A 92 -3.52 1.53 1.44
C LEU A 92 -4.69 1.90 2.33
N HIS A 93 -5.57 0.93 2.57
CA HIS A 93 -6.73 1.06 3.45
C HIS A 93 -6.47 0.21 4.68
N GLY A 94 -5.75 0.76 5.63
CA GLY A 94 -5.42 0.08 6.87
C GLY A 94 -6.16 0.69 8.04
N SER A 95 -5.51 0.71 9.20
CA SER A 95 -6.11 1.23 10.43
C SER A 95 -6.10 2.76 10.47
N ARG A 96 -5.30 3.39 9.62
CA ARG A 96 -5.22 4.85 9.54
C ARG A 96 -6.04 5.34 8.38
N ASP A 97 -6.09 6.67 8.23
CA ASP A 97 -6.74 7.25 7.07
C ASP A 97 -6.09 6.69 5.79
N PRO A 98 -6.89 6.44 4.76
CA PRO A 98 -6.31 5.96 3.50
C PRO A 98 -5.28 6.92 2.97
N ALA A 99 -4.19 6.38 2.44
CA ALA A 99 -3.12 7.17 1.86
C ALA A 99 -2.72 6.56 0.53
N ARG A 100 -2.43 7.45 -0.43
CA ARG A 100 -2.05 7.04 -1.77
C ARG A 100 -0.55 7.12 -1.94
N TYR A 101 0.02 6.07 -2.52
CA TYR A 101 1.45 5.96 -2.72
C TYR A 101 1.74 5.62 -4.17
N ALA A 102 2.98 5.87 -4.56
CA ALA A 102 3.52 5.40 -5.83
C ALA A 102 4.79 4.62 -5.55
N LEU A 103 4.87 3.40 -6.04
CA LEU A 103 6.11 2.62 -6.10
C LEU A 103 6.69 2.85 -7.48
N ILE A 104 7.90 3.38 -7.53
CA ILE A 104 8.55 3.78 -8.77
C ILE A 104 9.85 3.00 -8.92
N ARG A 105 9.96 2.25 -10.00
CA ARG A 105 11.16 1.44 -10.25
C ARG A 105 12.28 2.32 -10.78
N THR A 106 13.44 2.23 -10.15
CA THR A 106 14.59 3.05 -10.49
C THR A 106 15.82 2.19 -10.77
N GLY A 107 15.70 1.30 -11.76
CA GLY A 107 16.75 0.33 -12.02
C GLY A 107 16.41 -0.95 -11.28
N ARG A 108 17.30 -1.42 -10.41
CA ARG A 108 17.00 -2.66 -9.68
C ARG A 108 16.17 -2.43 -8.40
N ASP A 109 16.22 -1.22 -7.87
CA ASP A 109 15.46 -0.90 -6.66
C ASP A 109 14.26 -0.04 -7.01
N TRP A 110 13.44 0.25 -6.00
CA TRP A 110 12.25 1.05 -6.14
C TRP A 110 12.31 2.21 -5.15
N LEU A 111 11.54 3.25 -5.44
CA LEU A 111 11.28 4.33 -4.49
C LEU A 111 9.80 4.31 -4.14
N LEU A 112 9.51 4.53 -2.87
CA LEU A 112 8.14 4.65 -2.40
C LEU A 112 7.87 6.11 -2.09
N HIS A 113 6.87 6.67 -2.75
CA HIS A 113 6.51 8.08 -2.69
C HIS A 113 5.10 8.21 -2.11
N LEU A 114 4.93 9.11 -1.14
CA LEU A 114 3.61 9.45 -0.63
C LEU A 114 3.06 10.58 -1.48
N MET A 115 1.92 10.34 -2.12
CA MET A 115 1.32 11.33 -3.01
C MET A 115 0.57 12.37 -2.21
N LYS A 116 0.65 13.62 -2.66
CA LYS A 116 -0.07 14.72 -2.01
C LYS A 116 -1.56 14.54 -2.18
N THR A 117 -2.31 14.91 -1.14
CA THR A 117 -3.75 15.00 -1.25
C THR A 117 -4.07 16.31 -1.97
N ARG A 118 -4.81 16.21 -3.07
CA ARG A 118 -5.20 17.40 -3.82
C ARG A 118 -6.43 18.02 -3.19
N VAL A 119 -6.51 19.34 -3.32
CA VAL A 119 -7.65 20.06 -2.77
C VAL A 119 -8.96 19.62 -3.39
N ASP A 120 -8.95 19.30 -4.67
CA ASP A 120 -10.13 18.89 -5.40
C ASP A 120 -10.31 17.37 -5.39
N ASP A 121 -9.64 16.68 -4.48
CA ASP A 121 -9.70 15.23 -4.36
C ASP A 121 -10.09 14.86 -2.94
N PRO A 122 -11.31 15.19 -2.54
CA PRO A 122 -11.74 14.92 -1.16
C PRO A 122 -11.86 13.43 -0.88
N ALA A 123 -11.84 13.10 0.40
CA ALA A 123 -11.85 11.70 0.82
C ALA A 123 -13.06 10.94 0.30
N TRP A 124 -14.22 11.59 0.20
CA TRP A 124 -15.41 10.90 -0.28
C TRP A 124 -15.30 10.51 -1.76
N VAL A 125 -14.50 11.25 -2.53
CA VAL A 125 -14.23 10.87 -3.93
C VAL A 125 -13.39 9.60 -3.96
N ARG A 126 -12.43 9.51 -3.06
CA ARG A 126 -11.54 8.36 -3.04
C ARG A 126 -12.22 7.12 -2.50
N ASN A 127 -13.24 7.34 -1.74
CA ASN A 127 -13.90 6.21 -1.10
C ASN A 127 -15.15 5.77 -1.82
N GLY A 128 -15.61 6.56 -2.65
CA GLY A 128 -16.79 6.26 -3.21
C GLY A 128 -16.97 5.92 -4.54
N PHE A 129 -16.66 6.73 -4.06
CA PHE A 129 -17.09 7.08 -4.40
C PHE A 129 -16.83 7.06 -4.94
N ARG A 130 -16.63 7.12 -4.99
CA ARG A 130 -16.29 7.23 -5.03
C ARG A 130 -16.71 7.53 -4.77
N HIS A 131 -16.89 7.82 -4.26
CA HIS A 131 -17.34 8.18 -3.72
C HIS A 131 -17.74 8.87 -3.69
N PHE A 132 -17.63 9.34 -3.66
CA PHE A 132 -18.07 10.11 -3.45
C PHE A 132 -18.17 10.74 -3.81
N ARG A 133 -18.22 11.45 -4.10
CA ARG A 133 -18.25 12.13 -4.18
C ARG A 133 -18.46 12.91 -4.23
N PRO A 134 -18.61 13.52 -4.26
CA PRO A 134 -18.64 14.18 -4.21
C PRO A 134 -18.66 14.87 -4.55
N PHE A 135 -18.10 15.18 -4.73
CA PHE A 135 -18.16 15.69 -4.80
C PHE A 135 -18.00 16.09 -5.45
N LEU A 136 -17.50 16.26 -5.93
CA LEU A 136 -17.33 16.46 -6.30
C LEU A 136 -17.23 16.42 -7.05
N THR A 137 -16.81 16.45 -7.48
CA THR A 137 -16.82 16.32 -7.80
C THR A 137 -16.75 16.03 -8.40
N THR A 138 -16.35 15.96 -8.80
CA THR A 138 -16.42 15.58 -8.92
C THR A 138 -16.57 15.13 -9.32
N ASP A 139 -16.12 14.97 -9.58
CA ASP A 139 -16.33 14.39 -9.46
C ASP A 139 -16.69 14.04 -9.77
N THR A 140 -16.30 14.02 -10.12
CA THR A 140 -16.70 13.53 -9.85
C THR A 140 -17.09 13.10 -10.07
N THR A 141 -16.68 13.02 -10.30
CA THR A 141 -17.11 12.57 -9.96
C THR A 141 -17.61 12.35 -9.90
N ALA A 142 -17.34 12.40 -9.99
CA ALA A 142 -17.77 12.16 -9.43
C ALA A 142 -18.12 12.06 -9.43
N VAL A 143 -17.80 11.90 -9.58
CA VAL A 143 -18.11 11.80 -8.98
C VAL A 143 -18.30 11.69 -9.07
#